data_8d94284bb399f33b176c4dc36abf10fd
#
_entry.id   8d94284bb399f33b176c4dc36abf10fd
#
_cell.length_a   1.000
_cell.length_b   1.000
_cell.length_c   1.000
_cell.angle_alpha   90.00
_cell.angle_beta   90.00
_cell.angle_gamma   90.00
#
_symmetry.space_group_name_H-M   'P 1'
#
loop_
_entity.id
_entity.type
_entity.pdbx_description
1 polymer ?
#
loop_
_entity_poly.entity_id
_entity_poly.type
_entity_poly.pdbx_seq_one_letter_code
_entity_poly.pdbx_strand_id
1 'polypeptide(L)'
;MKRLVSLICMAMLAAVVSGQTDAYEAFRKQQLERFATFSDSQQAEYDAYRRRLNEEYARFMEESWERFVATEAVEAVREVDVPPVVYEEKKETAISSDAFLNFIAIPLKDEVVKLLAPSEQPEPIAPIAAKEIESEVESVAFYGTLVSIPFPKDEAWSIAQISEKPLAKAWRALSQEEYDMTLQSALNVRKHMNLCDWGYMQLLQQVCEKRYGMTAKARMMQAYLMAQSGYKVRLAYAGEQLYMLVASDYNILSMFYFVVDGEKFYPMNCMTKELSICKAAFDVEKKLSLQIAKEQNLDTDVVEARRLSSKYGIRVEVQQNKNLMDFYAHYPSSYMDGNIYTRWAVYANTPLDAAMAASLYPALREAIAGMSERDAVNKLLNFVQTAFEYEYDETVWGADRAFFAEETLCYPYADCEDRAVLFSRLVRDIMGLDVVLLYYPGHLATAVAFGEAVAGDYLVYGNRKYVVCDPTYIGAPVGRTMPNMNNQEAQVIVLQ
;
A
#
# COMPACT_ATOMS: atom_id res chain seq x y z
N MET A 1 -19.35 -25.78 -0.67
CA MET A 1 -19.06 -25.71 0.78
C MET A 1 -20.17 -24.99 1.58
N LYS A 2 -20.52 -23.69 1.32
CA LYS A 2 -21.57 -22.97 2.09
C LYS A 2 -22.95 -23.65 2.14
N ARG A 3 -23.40 -24.38 1.11
CA ARG A 3 -24.69 -25.08 1.08
C ARG A 3 -24.70 -26.37 1.93
N LEU A 4 -23.55 -27.04 2.08
CA LEU A 4 -23.44 -28.25 2.89
C LEU A 4 -23.48 -27.93 4.39
N VAL A 5 -22.81 -26.84 4.80
CA VAL A 5 -22.83 -26.35 6.19
C VAL A 5 -24.24 -25.90 6.61
N SER A 6 -25.00 -25.26 5.73
CA SER A 6 -26.37 -24.82 6.00
C SER A 6 -27.35 -26.00 6.16
N LEU A 7 -27.17 -27.09 5.41
CA LEU A 7 -28.00 -28.28 5.53
C LEU A 7 -27.72 -29.05 6.84
N ILE A 8 -26.46 -29.10 7.29
CA ILE A 8 -26.06 -29.73 8.54
C ILE A 8 -26.62 -28.96 9.75
N CYS A 9 -26.59 -27.60 9.71
CA CYS A 9 -27.18 -26.78 10.77
C CYS A 9 -28.70 -26.91 10.87
N MET A 10 -29.44 -27.03 9.75
CA MET A 10 -30.89 -27.23 9.77
C MET A 10 -31.27 -28.65 10.31
N ALA A 11 -30.49 -29.66 10.00
CA ALA A 11 -30.73 -31.01 10.55
C ALA A 11 -30.49 -31.08 12.07
N MET A 12 -29.55 -30.29 12.58
CA MET A 12 -29.27 -30.20 14.03
C MET A 12 -30.40 -29.48 14.81
N LEU A 13 -31.04 -28.48 14.23
CA LEU A 13 -32.17 -27.78 14.86
C LEU A 13 -33.46 -28.63 14.94
N ALA A 14 -33.68 -29.52 13.98
CA ALA A 14 -34.88 -30.41 13.96
C ALA A 14 -34.79 -31.55 14.97
N ALA A 15 -33.59 -31.99 15.36
CA ALA A 15 -33.38 -33.10 16.26
C ALA A 15 -33.52 -32.75 17.77
N VAL A 16 -33.47 -31.48 18.11
CA VAL A 16 -33.61 -31.00 19.52
C VAL A 16 -35.06 -31.14 20.05
N VAL A 17 -36.03 -31.37 19.18
CA VAL A 17 -37.47 -31.42 19.54
C VAL A 17 -37.97 -32.82 19.86
N SER A 18 -37.22 -33.89 19.56
CA SER A 18 -37.63 -35.27 19.84
C SER A 18 -36.66 -36.00 20.80
N GLY A 19 -37.05 -36.22 22.03
CA GLY A 19 -36.29 -36.81 23.15
C GLY A 19 -35.55 -38.16 22.93
N GLN A 20 -34.67 -38.25 21.97
CA GLN A 20 -33.75 -39.35 21.72
C GLN A 20 -32.30 -38.86 21.88
N THR A 21 -31.90 -38.55 23.10
CA THR A 21 -30.58 -38.00 23.41
C THR A 21 -29.40 -38.92 23.03
N ASP A 22 -29.50 -40.21 23.33
CA ASP A 22 -28.36 -41.14 23.15
C ASP A 22 -28.05 -41.45 21.67
N ALA A 23 -29.10 -41.67 20.86
CA ALA A 23 -28.94 -41.95 19.43
C ALA A 23 -28.45 -40.71 18.64
N TYR A 24 -28.86 -39.52 19.06
CA TYR A 24 -28.40 -38.25 18.47
C TYR A 24 -26.95 -37.96 18.83
N GLU A 25 -26.55 -38.19 20.06
CA GLU A 25 -25.17 -38.02 20.50
C GLU A 25 -24.21 -38.99 19.79
N ALA A 26 -24.62 -40.27 19.64
CA ALA A 26 -23.88 -41.23 18.87
C ALA A 26 -23.75 -40.86 17.39
N PHE A 27 -24.85 -40.40 16.77
CA PHE A 27 -24.84 -39.88 15.38
C PHE A 27 -23.95 -38.66 15.24
N ARG A 28 -24.06 -37.69 16.15
CA ARG A 28 -23.23 -36.48 16.18
C ARG A 28 -21.75 -36.84 16.30
N LYS A 29 -21.40 -37.74 17.23
CA LYS A 29 -20.04 -38.23 17.40
C LYS A 29 -19.51 -38.87 16.12
N GLN A 30 -20.29 -39.73 15.49
CA GLN A 30 -19.93 -40.39 14.23
C GLN A 30 -19.76 -39.36 13.08
N GLN A 31 -20.60 -38.33 13.00
CA GLN A 31 -20.45 -37.28 12.00
C GLN A 31 -19.21 -36.42 12.25
N LEU A 32 -18.91 -36.10 13.51
CA LEU A 32 -17.69 -35.39 13.88
C LEU A 32 -16.43 -36.20 13.55
N GLU A 33 -16.44 -37.52 13.85
CA GLU A 33 -15.34 -38.40 13.48
C GLU A 33 -15.15 -38.52 11.96
N ARG A 34 -16.24 -38.63 11.19
CA ARG A 34 -16.18 -38.63 9.73
C ARG A 34 -15.67 -37.30 9.17
N PHE A 35 -16.12 -36.19 9.74
CA PHE A 35 -15.64 -34.88 9.36
C PHE A 35 -14.16 -34.69 9.69
N ALA A 36 -13.73 -35.11 10.87
CA ALA A 36 -12.32 -35.08 11.27
C ALA A 36 -11.48 -35.96 10.33
N THR A 37 -11.89 -37.20 10.07
CA THR A 37 -11.17 -38.11 9.14
C THR A 37 -11.09 -37.52 7.71
N PHE A 38 -12.17 -36.91 7.23
CA PHE A 38 -12.19 -36.23 5.93
C PHE A 38 -11.27 -35.02 5.93
N SER A 39 -11.33 -34.19 6.98
CA SER A 39 -10.45 -33.03 7.16
C SER A 39 -8.98 -33.45 7.21
N ASP A 40 -8.66 -34.49 7.99
CA ASP A 40 -7.29 -35.02 8.11
C ASP A 40 -6.75 -35.56 6.79
N SER A 41 -7.60 -36.28 6.02
CA SER A 41 -7.18 -36.78 4.69
C SER A 41 -6.93 -35.67 3.68
N GLN A 42 -7.79 -34.66 3.65
CA GLN A 42 -7.60 -33.46 2.80
C GLN A 42 -6.34 -32.71 3.22
N GLN A 43 -6.13 -32.58 4.52
CA GLN A 43 -4.94 -31.94 5.06
C GLN A 43 -3.67 -32.69 4.66
N ALA A 44 -3.63 -34.01 4.77
CA ALA A 44 -2.49 -34.82 4.37
C ALA A 44 -2.16 -34.68 2.86
N GLU A 45 -3.19 -34.55 2.01
CA GLU A 45 -3.02 -34.28 0.58
C GLU A 45 -2.38 -32.89 0.33
N TYR A 46 -2.82 -31.85 1.07
CA TYR A 46 -2.24 -30.50 0.96
C TYR A 46 -0.81 -30.44 1.46
N ASP A 47 -0.51 -31.11 2.57
CA ASP A 47 0.84 -31.21 3.13
C ASP A 47 1.78 -31.95 2.17
N ALA A 48 1.31 -33.03 1.55
CA ALA A 48 2.06 -33.77 0.53
C ALA A 48 2.31 -32.92 -0.73
N TYR A 49 1.31 -32.16 -1.15
CA TYR A 49 1.44 -31.23 -2.28
C TYR A 49 2.47 -30.13 -2.01
N ARG A 50 2.39 -29.47 -0.85
CA ARG A 50 3.32 -28.43 -0.44
C ARG A 50 4.75 -28.94 -0.30
N ARG A 51 4.94 -30.12 0.34
CA ARG A 51 6.26 -30.76 0.43
C ARG A 51 6.84 -31.02 -0.94
N ARG A 52 6.05 -31.51 -1.90
CA ARG A 52 6.50 -31.72 -3.27
C ARG A 52 6.93 -30.43 -3.94
N LEU A 53 6.13 -29.37 -3.85
CA LEU A 53 6.49 -28.05 -4.39
C LEU A 53 7.81 -27.53 -3.82
N ASN A 54 7.99 -27.62 -2.52
CA ASN A 54 9.21 -27.16 -1.85
C ASN A 54 10.42 -28.05 -2.16
N GLU A 55 10.23 -29.36 -2.34
CA GLU A 55 11.31 -30.27 -2.76
C GLU A 55 11.76 -29.96 -4.22
N GLU A 56 10.83 -29.68 -5.11
CA GLU A 56 11.12 -29.25 -6.47
C GLU A 56 11.87 -27.92 -6.46
N TYR A 57 11.40 -26.96 -5.69
CA TYR A 57 12.08 -25.66 -5.50
C TYR A 57 13.51 -25.83 -4.96
N ALA A 58 13.68 -26.63 -3.92
CA ALA A 58 15.00 -26.90 -3.32
C ALA A 58 15.93 -27.61 -4.31
N ARG A 59 15.41 -28.52 -5.15
CA ARG A 59 16.20 -29.16 -6.22
C ARG A 59 16.70 -28.14 -7.23
N PHE A 60 15.83 -27.21 -7.65
CA PHE A 60 16.27 -26.12 -8.52
C PHE A 60 17.27 -25.19 -7.85
N MET A 61 17.16 -24.96 -6.53
CA MET A 61 18.18 -24.22 -5.79
C MET A 61 19.58 -24.86 -5.81
N GLU A 62 19.73 -26.15 -6.05
CA GLU A 62 21.04 -26.78 -6.16
C GLU A 62 21.77 -26.46 -7.46
N GLU A 63 21.05 -26.03 -8.50
CA GLU A 63 21.60 -25.94 -9.86
C GLU A 63 21.34 -24.60 -10.57
N SER A 64 20.37 -23.80 -10.09
CA SER A 64 19.83 -22.67 -10.86
C SER A 64 20.33 -21.30 -10.36
N TRP A 65 21.62 -21.18 -10.07
CA TRP A 65 22.24 -19.90 -9.68
C TRP A 65 23.04 -19.31 -10.83
N GLU A 66 22.80 -18.03 -11.10
CA GLU A 66 23.51 -17.28 -12.13
C GLU A 66 24.01 -15.94 -11.55
N ARG A 67 25.10 -15.45 -12.14
CA ARG A 67 25.68 -14.16 -11.74
C ARG A 67 25.00 -13.03 -12.49
N PHE A 68 24.54 -12.04 -11.73
CA PHE A 68 23.90 -10.85 -12.24
C PHE A 68 24.64 -9.60 -11.78
N VAL A 69 24.56 -8.56 -12.62
CA VAL A 69 25.01 -7.21 -12.27
C VAL A 69 23.78 -6.32 -12.17
N ALA A 70 23.76 -5.48 -11.16
CA ALA A 70 22.63 -4.57 -10.92
C ALA A 70 22.48 -3.55 -12.06
N THR A 71 21.26 -3.20 -12.33
CA THR A 71 20.91 -1.98 -13.06
C THR A 71 20.83 -0.82 -12.08
N GLU A 72 21.38 0.32 -12.46
CA GLU A 72 21.41 1.50 -11.59
C GLU A 72 19.99 1.94 -11.18
N ALA A 73 19.93 2.56 -10.01
CA ALA A 73 18.70 3.16 -9.52
C ALA A 73 18.17 4.21 -10.50
N VAL A 74 16.86 4.33 -10.55
CA VAL A 74 16.22 5.48 -11.18
C VAL A 74 16.10 6.55 -10.11
N GLU A 75 16.73 7.69 -10.34
CA GLU A 75 16.60 8.84 -9.44
C GLU A 75 15.35 9.64 -9.81
N ALA A 76 14.74 10.28 -8.82
CA ALA A 76 13.67 11.22 -9.07
C ALA A 76 14.21 12.35 -9.94
N VAL A 77 13.50 12.68 -11.01
CA VAL A 77 13.83 13.87 -11.81
C VAL A 77 13.50 15.08 -10.95
N ARG A 78 14.54 15.84 -10.63
CA ARG A 78 14.39 17.07 -9.86
C ARG A 78 13.81 18.14 -10.77
N GLU A 79 12.57 18.51 -10.52
CA GLU A 79 11.94 19.65 -11.16
C GLU A 79 12.03 20.88 -10.25
N VAL A 80 12.08 22.05 -10.85
CA VAL A 80 12.04 23.30 -10.09
C VAL A 80 10.57 23.61 -9.83
N ASP A 81 10.18 23.58 -8.58
CA ASP A 81 8.80 23.87 -8.19
C ASP A 81 8.40 25.29 -8.53
N VAL A 82 7.20 25.43 -9.05
CA VAL A 82 6.61 26.74 -9.32
C VAL A 82 6.12 27.34 -8.00
N PRO A 83 6.56 28.55 -7.63
CA PRO A 83 6.15 29.16 -6.37
C PRO A 83 4.64 29.39 -6.32
N PRO A 84 4.02 29.32 -5.13
CA PRO A 84 2.60 29.58 -4.99
C PRO A 84 2.26 31.00 -5.37
N VAL A 85 1.11 31.16 -6.02
CA VAL A 85 0.60 32.49 -6.43
C VAL A 85 -0.62 32.84 -5.59
N VAL A 86 -0.73 34.09 -5.15
CA VAL A 86 -1.92 34.61 -4.49
C VAL A 86 -2.88 35.14 -5.54
N TYR A 87 -4.13 34.69 -5.50
CA TYR A 87 -5.18 35.15 -6.38
C TYR A 87 -5.55 36.62 -6.04
N GLU A 88 -5.42 37.50 -7.02
CA GLU A 88 -5.91 38.86 -6.92
C GLU A 88 -7.25 38.95 -7.64
N GLU A 89 -8.33 39.14 -6.89
CA GLU A 89 -9.62 39.47 -7.46
C GLU A 89 -9.52 40.81 -8.20
N LYS A 90 -9.40 40.75 -9.54
CA LYS A 90 -9.48 41.98 -10.34
C LYS A 90 -10.85 42.58 -10.08
N LYS A 91 -10.90 43.79 -9.47
CA LYS A 91 -12.14 44.59 -9.41
C LYS A 91 -12.57 44.83 -10.83
N GLU A 92 -13.49 44.04 -11.33
CA GLU A 92 -14.09 44.18 -12.63
C GLU A 92 -14.88 45.52 -12.63
N THR A 93 -14.32 46.53 -13.25
CA THR A 93 -15.10 47.66 -13.81
C THR A 93 -16.04 47.00 -14.81
N ALA A 94 -17.34 47.11 -14.57
CA ALA A 94 -18.48 46.59 -15.33
C ALA A 94 -18.13 46.08 -16.73
N ILE A 95 -17.82 44.82 -16.89
CA ILE A 95 -17.51 44.17 -18.15
C ILE A 95 -18.79 43.52 -18.66
N SER A 96 -19.05 43.74 -19.95
CA SER A 96 -20.14 43.20 -20.72
C SER A 96 -20.30 41.71 -20.52
N SER A 97 -21.55 41.21 -20.66
CA SER A 97 -21.97 39.84 -20.53
C SER A 97 -21.16 38.78 -21.32
N ASP A 98 -20.28 39.18 -22.22
CA ASP A 98 -19.46 38.34 -23.07
C ASP A 98 -18.12 37.93 -22.43
N ALA A 99 -17.69 38.56 -21.34
CA ALA A 99 -16.45 38.21 -20.63
C ALA A 99 -16.55 36.93 -19.77
N PHE A 100 -17.76 36.40 -19.61
CA PHE A 100 -18.01 35.14 -18.89
C PHE A 100 -17.71 33.87 -19.70
N LEU A 101 -17.25 33.96 -20.94
CA LEU A 101 -17.18 32.85 -21.88
C LEU A 101 -15.79 32.36 -22.27
N ASN A 102 -14.73 32.92 -21.73
CA ASN A 102 -13.37 32.49 -22.08
C ASN A 102 -12.75 31.53 -21.02
N PHE A 103 -13.46 30.44 -20.77
CA PHE A 103 -12.84 29.35 -20.02
C PHE A 103 -11.96 28.50 -20.92
N ILE A 104 -10.79 28.14 -20.43
CA ILE A 104 -9.81 27.36 -21.17
C ILE A 104 -10.20 25.88 -21.07
N ALA A 105 -10.36 25.23 -22.23
CA ALA A 105 -10.43 23.77 -22.30
C ALA A 105 -9.00 23.23 -22.34
N ILE A 106 -8.63 22.47 -21.32
CA ILE A 106 -7.33 21.78 -21.25
C ILE A 106 -7.39 20.59 -22.21
N PRO A 107 -6.50 20.51 -23.21
CA PRO A 107 -6.50 19.38 -24.13
C PRO A 107 -6.03 18.12 -23.40
N LEU A 108 -6.69 17.00 -23.64
CA LEU A 108 -6.15 15.70 -23.23
C LEU A 108 -5.01 15.33 -24.15
N LYS A 109 -3.89 14.91 -23.59
CA LYS A 109 -2.87 14.18 -24.33
C LYS A 109 -3.43 12.80 -24.72
N ASP A 110 -2.89 12.20 -25.76
CA ASP A 110 -3.33 10.89 -26.28
C ASP A 110 -3.28 9.79 -25.20
N GLU A 111 -2.39 9.92 -24.24
CA GLU A 111 -2.20 8.99 -23.15
C GLU A 111 -2.48 9.65 -21.80
N VAL A 112 -3.59 9.23 -21.18
CA VAL A 112 -3.96 9.64 -19.82
C VAL A 112 -3.29 8.67 -18.83
N VAL A 113 -2.64 9.23 -17.81
CA VAL A 113 -1.96 8.41 -16.80
C VAL A 113 -2.98 7.73 -15.88
N LYS A 114 -2.85 6.43 -15.75
CA LYS A 114 -3.66 5.62 -14.84
C LYS A 114 -2.78 4.71 -14.03
N LEU A 115 -2.99 4.69 -12.72
CA LEU A 115 -2.46 3.64 -11.89
C LEU A 115 -3.38 2.41 -12.06
N LEU A 116 -2.80 1.24 -12.28
CA LEU A 116 -3.58 0.01 -12.29
C LEU A 116 -4.18 -0.22 -10.90
N ALA A 117 -5.36 -0.84 -10.86
CA ALA A 117 -5.97 -1.20 -9.57
C ALA A 117 -5.01 -2.04 -8.73
N PRO A 118 -5.02 -1.88 -7.39
CA PRO A 118 -4.20 -2.71 -6.52
C PRO A 118 -4.46 -4.18 -6.82
N SER A 119 -3.40 -4.95 -7.04
CA SER A 119 -3.55 -6.40 -7.15
C SER A 119 -4.04 -6.97 -5.83
N GLU A 120 -4.89 -7.98 -5.87
CA GLU A 120 -5.19 -8.74 -4.67
C GLU A 120 -3.90 -9.28 -4.05
N GLN A 121 -3.81 -9.22 -2.74
CA GLN A 121 -2.68 -9.81 -2.01
C GLN A 121 -2.51 -11.27 -2.40
N PRO A 122 -1.27 -11.77 -2.51
CA PRO A 122 -1.06 -13.16 -2.89
C PRO A 122 -1.61 -14.10 -1.84
N GLU A 123 -2.16 -15.20 -2.32
CA GLU A 123 -2.54 -16.33 -1.49
C GLU A 123 -1.32 -17.24 -1.23
N PRO A 124 -1.27 -17.97 -0.12
CA PRO A 124 -0.24 -18.97 0.11
C PRO A 124 -0.11 -19.95 -1.06
N ILE A 125 1.10 -20.38 -1.37
CA ILE A 125 1.38 -21.32 -2.48
C ILE A 125 0.66 -22.67 -2.33
N ALA A 126 0.27 -23.02 -1.11
CA ALA A 126 -0.56 -24.17 -0.78
C ALA A 126 -1.38 -23.88 0.49
N PRO A 127 -2.53 -24.51 0.68
CA PRO A 127 -3.28 -24.42 1.92
C PRO A 127 -2.42 -24.79 3.13
N ILE A 128 -2.59 -24.02 4.22
CA ILE A 128 -1.84 -24.20 5.47
C ILE A 128 -2.77 -24.78 6.52
N ALA A 129 -2.34 -25.83 7.21
CA ALA A 129 -2.96 -26.27 8.44
C ALA A 129 -1.91 -26.34 9.54
N ALA A 130 -1.90 -25.30 10.33
CA ALA A 130 -1.01 -25.24 11.47
C ALA A 130 -1.38 -26.35 12.49
N LYS A 131 -0.40 -27.17 12.85
CA LYS A 131 -0.50 -28.11 13.97
C LYS A 131 0.01 -27.41 15.23
N GLU A 132 -0.60 -27.70 16.36
CA GLU A 132 -0.06 -27.28 17.65
C GLU A 132 1.25 -28.03 17.93
N ILE A 133 2.34 -27.29 18.03
CA ILE A 133 3.67 -27.81 18.41
C ILE A 133 4.22 -26.97 19.56
N GLU A 134 5.23 -27.50 20.28
CA GLU A 134 5.95 -26.69 21.25
C GLU A 134 6.62 -25.50 20.55
N SER A 135 6.31 -24.28 20.99
CA SER A 135 6.77 -23.07 20.36
C SER A 135 7.31 -22.06 21.35
N GLU A 136 8.23 -21.23 20.86
CA GLU A 136 8.66 -20.00 21.52
C GLU A 136 8.07 -18.83 20.74
N VAL A 137 7.68 -17.77 21.44
CA VAL A 137 7.04 -16.60 20.82
C VAL A 137 8.03 -15.48 20.72
N GLU A 138 8.26 -15.02 19.51
CA GLU A 138 9.00 -13.78 19.26
C GLU A 138 8.06 -12.60 19.22
N SER A 139 8.37 -11.57 19.98
CA SER A 139 7.59 -10.34 20.04
C SER A 139 8.42 -9.15 19.58
N VAL A 140 7.83 -8.35 18.69
CA VAL A 140 8.44 -7.13 18.16
C VAL A 140 7.46 -5.97 18.26
N ALA A 141 7.97 -4.76 18.47
CA ALA A 141 7.17 -3.53 18.36
C ALA A 141 7.25 -3.03 16.91
N PHE A 142 6.33 -3.49 16.07
CA PHE A 142 6.25 -3.07 14.68
C PHE A 142 5.53 -1.74 14.58
N TYR A 143 6.25 -0.68 14.33
CA TYR A 143 5.74 0.69 14.38
C TYR A 143 4.83 0.90 15.61
N GLY A 144 5.38 0.62 16.79
CA GLY A 144 4.67 0.76 18.08
C GLY A 144 3.67 -0.36 18.42
N THR A 145 3.14 -1.07 17.45
CA THR A 145 2.20 -2.17 17.66
C THR A 145 2.93 -3.44 18.07
N LEU A 146 2.54 -4.02 19.21
CA LEU A 146 3.15 -5.27 19.68
C LEU A 146 2.63 -6.44 18.85
N VAL A 147 3.52 -7.06 18.07
CA VAL A 147 3.25 -8.25 17.28
C VAL A 147 3.99 -9.44 17.86
N SER A 148 3.29 -10.57 18.00
CA SER A 148 3.85 -11.81 18.53
C SER A 148 3.65 -12.94 17.52
N ILE A 149 4.75 -13.60 17.12
CA ILE A 149 4.75 -14.70 16.16
C ILE A 149 5.44 -15.91 16.79
N PRO A 150 4.79 -17.08 16.82
CA PRO A 150 5.38 -18.31 17.34
C PRO A 150 6.37 -18.92 16.35
N PHE A 151 7.44 -19.49 16.89
CA PHE A 151 8.42 -20.30 16.17
C PHE A 151 8.56 -21.65 16.84
N PRO A 152 8.91 -22.73 16.13
CA PRO A 152 9.23 -24.00 16.73
C PRO A 152 10.33 -23.85 17.79
N LYS A 153 10.18 -24.52 18.94
CA LYS A 153 11.16 -24.47 20.01
C LYS A 153 12.44 -25.20 19.60
N ASP A 154 12.28 -26.37 19.00
CA ASP A 154 13.38 -27.19 18.52
C ASP A 154 13.56 -26.98 17.01
N GLU A 155 14.61 -26.25 16.64
CA GLU A 155 14.90 -25.95 15.24
C GLU A 155 15.98 -26.88 14.68
N ALA A 156 15.59 -27.76 13.76
CA ALA A 156 16.46 -28.75 13.16
C ALA A 156 17.26 -28.25 11.95
N TRP A 157 17.18 -26.95 11.55
CA TRP A 157 17.82 -26.44 10.37
C TRP A 157 18.98 -25.47 10.66
N SER A 158 19.96 -25.49 9.77
CA SER A 158 21.13 -24.61 9.84
C SER A 158 21.68 -24.36 8.43
N ILE A 159 22.41 -23.26 8.29
CA ILE A 159 23.16 -22.93 7.07
C ILE A 159 24.64 -23.13 7.39
N ALA A 160 25.21 -24.21 6.87
CA ALA A 160 26.64 -24.54 7.12
C ALA A 160 27.58 -23.63 6.32
N GLN A 161 27.15 -23.21 5.13
CA GLN A 161 27.93 -22.37 4.21
C GLN A 161 26.95 -21.66 3.27
N ILE A 162 27.28 -20.46 2.81
CA ILE A 162 26.52 -19.73 1.80
C ILE A 162 26.94 -20.24 0.42
N SER A 163 26.25 -21.28 -0.03
CA SER A 163 26.37 -21.88 -1.36
C SER A 163 25.14 -22.73 -1.68
N GLU A 164 24.98 -23.15 -2.91
CA GLU A 164 23.78 -23.74 -3.48
C GLU A 164 23.21 -24.90 -2.66
N LYS A 165 24.01 -25.96 -2.45
CA LYS A 165 23.56 -27.18 -1.75
C LYS A 165 23.22 -26.97 -0.28
N PRO A 166 24.04 -26.28 0.54
CA PRO A 166 23.69 -25.96 1.92
C PRO A 166 22.43 -25.10 2.04
N LEU A 167 22.22 -24.13 1.13
CA LEU A 167 20.99 -23.31 1.10
C LEU A 167 19.77 -24.14 0.72
N ALA A 168 19.87 -25.02 -0.30
CA ALA A 168 18.80 -25.95 -0.67
C ALA A 168 18.47 -26.92 0.48
N LYS A 169 19.48 -27.42 1.20
CA LYS A 169 19.28 -28.25 2.39
C LYS A 169 18.55 -27.49 3.49
N ALA A 170 18.89 -26.25 3.74
CA ALA A 170 18.20 -25.39 4.72
C ALA A 170 16.74 -25.16 4.32
N TRP A 171 16.48 -24.89 3.03
CA TRP A 171 15.09 -24.75 2.51
C TRP A 171 14.24 -26.01 2.73
N ARG A 172 14.80 -27.20 2.41
CA ARG A 172 14.09 -28.47 2.68
C ARG A 172 13.74 -28.63 4.14
N ALA A 173 14.66 -28.29 5.05
CA ALA A 173 14.41 -28.40 6.48
C ALA A 173 13.33 -27.40 6.94
N LEU A 174 13.30 -26.18 6.40
CA LEU A 174 12.25 -25.19 6.65
C LEU A 174 10.89 -25.64 6.12
N SER A 175 10.85 -26.38 5.04
CA SER A 175 9.60 -26.83 4.38
C SER A 175 8.91 -28.01 5.08
N GLN A 176 9.43 -28.46 6.21
CA GLN A 176 8.71 -29.37 7.08
C GLN A 176 7.56 -28.65 7.80
N GLU A 177 6.57 -29.41 8.26
CA GLU A 177 5.30 -28.88 8.77
C GLU A 177 5.42 -27.99 10.01
N GLU A 178 6.56 -27.98 10.68
CA GLU A 178 6.81 -27.25 11.93
C GLU A 178 6.67 -25.72 11.78
N TYR A 179 6.95 -25.17 10.60
CA TYR A 179 6.88 -23.72 10.33
C TYR A 179 5.51 -23.24 9.83
N ASP A 180 4.55 -24.12 9.69
CA ASP A 180 3.18 -23.79 9.27
C ASP A 180 2.49 -22.87 10.27
N MET A 181 2.71 -23.09 11.55
CA MET A 181 2.19 -22.26 12.61
C MET A 181 2.75 -20.83 12.54
N THR A 182 4.06 -20.71 12.28
CA THR A 182 4.71 -19.40 12.08
C THR A 182 4.12 -18.67 10.88
N LEU A 183 4.00 -19.36 9.74
CA LEU A 183 3.43 -18.81 8.52
C LEU A 183 1.96 -18.40 8.70
N GLN A 184 1.14 -19.27 9.28
CA GLN A 184 -0.27 -18.97 9.55
C GLN A 184 -0.45 -17.77 10.48
N SER A 185 0.39 -17.70 11.54
CA SER A 185 0.38 -16.56 12.45
C SER A 185 0.77 -15.26 11.75
N ALA A 186 1.82 -15.27 10.93
CA ALA A 186 2.24 -14.11 10.16
C ALA A 186 1.15 -13.63 9.19
N LEU A 187 0.48 -14.54 8.49
CA LEU A 187 -0.65 -14.22 7.60
C LEU A 187 -1.86 -13.66 8.35
N ASN A 188 -2.14 -14.19 9.55
CA ASN A 188 -3.20 -13.68 10.41
C ASN A 188 -2.88 -12.24 10.87
N VAL A 189 -1.63 -11.96 11.24
CA VAL A 189 -1.18 -10.60 11.58
C VAL A 189 -1.31 -9.67 10.37
N ARG A 190 -0.83 -10.07 9.18
CA ARG A 190 -1.00 -9.30 7.94
C ARG A 190 -2.46 -8.90 7.73
N LYS A 191 -3.37 -9.86 7.86
CA LYS A 191 -4.81 -9.65 7.69
C LYS A 191 -5.42 -8.76 8.77
N HIS A 192 -5.06 -8.97 10.04
CA HIS A 192 -5.61 -8.22 11.17
C HIS A 192 -5.16 -6.76 11.15
N MET A 193 -3.90 -6.53 10.84
CA MET A 193 -3.33 -5.20 10.75
C MET A 193 -3.56 -4.53 9.38
N ASN A 194 -4.24 -5.17 8.43
CA ASN A 194 -4.38 -4.73 7.04
C ASN A 194 -3.05 -4.39 6.37
N LEU A 195 -1.94 -5.03 6.75
CA LEU A 195 -0.63 -4.66 6.23
C LEU A 195 -0.60 -4.76 4.71
N CYS A 196 -0.20 -3.67 4.06
CA CYS A 196 0.18 -3.71 2.65
C CYS A 196 1.41 -4.62 2.46
N ASP A 197 1.73 -4.95 1.22
CA ASP A 197 2.80 -5.91 0.93
C ASP A 197 4.15 -5.46 1.49
N TRP A 198 4.45 -4.15 1.39
CA TRP A 198 5.67 -3.58 1.95
C TRP A 198 5.73 -3.70 3.48
N GLY A 199 4.64 -3.35 4.17
CA GLY A 199 4.52 -3.48 5.62
C GLY A 199 4.68 -4.93 6.09
N TYR A 200 4.05 -5.88 5.38
CA TYR A 200 4.18 -7.31 5.69
C TYR A 200 5.63 -7.80 5.52
N MET A 201 6.29 -7.41 4.45
CA MET A 201 7.71 -7.74 4.22
C MET A 201 8.62 -7.20 5.31
N GLN A 202 8.41 -5.94 5.74
CA GLN A 202 9.16 -5.33 6.84
C GLN A 202 8.90 -6.02 8.18
N LEU A 203 7.65 -6.38 8.48
CA LEU A 203 7.30 -7.14 9.67
C LEU A 203 8.05 -8.48 9.72
N LEU A 204 8.02 -9.25 8.63
CA LEU A 204 8.74 -10.52 8.55
C LEU A 204 10.24 -10.34 8.72
N GLN A 205 10.81 -9.27 8.15
CA GLN A 205 12.22 -8.94 8.37
C GLN A 205 12.50 -8.74 9.85
N GLN A 206 11.75 -7.88 10.52
CA GLN A 206 11.95 -7.52 11.91
C GLN A 206 11.82 -8.73 12.86
N VAL A 207 10.81 -9.57 12.62
CA VAL A 207 10.59 -10.79 13.42
C VAL A 207 11.71 -11.80 13.20
N CYS A 208 12.13 -12.04 11.96
CA CYS A 208 13.24 -12.95 11.66
C CYS A 208 14.58 -12.46 12.21
N GLU A 209 14.83 -11.16 12.13
CA GLU A 209 16.04 -10.55 12.73
C GLU A 209 16.01 -10.59 14.26
N LYS A 210 14.84 -10.48 14.87
CA LYS A 210 14.66 -10.65 16.32
C LYS A 210 15.02 -12.06 16.75
N ARG A 211 14.59 -13.08 15.98
CA ARG A 211 14.84 -14.50 16.26
C ARG A 211 16.28 -14.92 16.01
N TYR A 212 16.86 -14.50 14.89
CA TYR A 212 18.14 -15.05 14.39
C TYR A 212 19.27 -14.02 14.30
N GLY A 213 19.03 -12.77 14.72
CA GLY A 213 19.96 -11.68 14.47
C GLY A 213 20.01 -11.28 12.99
N MET A 214 20.92 -10.37 12.64
CA MET A 214 21.16 -9.94 11.25
C MET A 214 22.02 -10.97 10.48
N THR A 215 21.54 -12.18 10.33
CA THR A 215 22.29 -13.32 9.80
C THR A 215 21.65 -13.89 8.52
N ALA A 216 22.40 -14.76 7.83
CA ALA A 216 21.86 -15.53 6.71
C ALA A 216 20.65 -16.38 7.11
N LYS A 217 20.59 -16.83 8.37
CA LYS A 217 19.45 -17.58 8.90
C LYS A 217 18.18 -16.73 8.91
N ALA A 218 18.27 -15.46 9.35
CA ALA A 218 17.14 -14.53 9.31
C ALA A 218 16.68 -14.26 7.86
N ARG A 219 17.60 -14.06 6.93
CA ARG A 219 17.24 -13.83 5.51
C ARG A 219 16.60 -15.03 4.86
N MET A 220 17.09 -16.23 5.14
CA MET A 220 16.49 -17.48 4.64
C MET A 220 15.07 -17.65 5.15
N MET A 221 14.84 -17.45 6.45
CA MET A 221 13.50 -17.54 7.04
C MET A 221 12.54 -16.49 6.47
N GLN A 222 12.99 -15.23 6.36
CA GLN A 222 12.19 -14.18 5.73
C GLN A 222 11.80 -14.54 4.30
N ALA A 223 12.77 -14.99 3.48
CA ALA A 223 12.51 -15.39 2.10
C ALA A 223 11.57 -16.60 2.02
N TYR A 224 11.73 -17.56 2.91
CA TYR A 224 10.83 -18.72 3.02
C TYR A 224 9.40 -18.26 3.34
N LEU A 225 9.19 -17.46 4.37
CA LEU A 225 7.85 -16.98 4.75
C LEU A 225 7.21 -16.13 3.65
N MET A 226 7.98 -15.27 2.99
CA MET A 226 7.49 -14.49 1.84
C MET A 226 7.08 -15.39 0.67
N ALA A 227 7.93 -16.35 0.29
CA ALA A 227 7.63 -17.28 -0.80
C ALA A 227 6.41 -18.16 -0.50
N GLN A 228 6.33 -18.71 0.72
CA GLN A 228 5.16 -19.52 1.14
C GLN A 228 3.87 -18.69 1.22
N SER A 229 3.98 -17.38 1.48
CA SER A 229 2.86 -16.43 1.41
C SER A 229 2.45 -16.08 -0.03
N GLY A 230 3.12 -16.62 -1.05
CA GLY A 230 2.80 -16.45 -2.46
C GLY A 230 3.51 -15.27 -3.15
N TYR A 231 4.47 -14.62 -2.50
CA TYR A 231 5.23 -13.53 -3.11
C TYR A 231 6.36 -14.04 -4.00
N LYS A 232 6.59 -13.32 -5.11
CA LYS A 232 7.71 -13.57 -6.01
C LYS A 232 9.00 -13.03 -5.41
N VAL A 233 9.79 -13.90 -4.80
CA VAL A 233 11.08 -13.58 -4.20
C VAL A 233 12.17 -14.46 -4.75
N ARG A 234 13.42 -14.00 -4.66
CA ARG A 234 14.60 -14.79 -5.00
C ARG A 234 15.63 -14.67 -3.89
N LEU A 235 16.32 -15.76 -3.63
CA LEU A 235 17.54 -15.74 -2.81
C LEU A 235 18.72 -15.34 -3.68
N ALA A 236 19.64 -14.58 -3.09
CA ALA A 236 20.88 -14.20 -3.73
C ALA A 236 22.02 -14.18 -2.70
N TYR A 237 23.24 -14.35 -3.16
CA TYR A 237 24.40 -14.21 -2.29
C TYR A 237 25.59 -13.52 -2.96
N ALA A 238 26.44 -12.92 -2.13
CA ALA A 238 27.77 -12.46 -2.48
C ALA A 238 28.72 -12.75 -1.31
N GLY A 239 29.74 -13.55 -1.56
CA GLY A 239 30.62 -14.04 -0.50
C GLY A 239 29.84 -14.81 0.57
N GLU A 240 29.95 -14.38 1.82
CA GLU A 240 29.27 -14.99 2.96
C GLU A 240 27.94 -14.30 3.34
N GLN A 241 27.43 -13.41 2.48
CA GLN A 241 26.18 -12.69 2.73
C GLN A 241 25.05 -13.26 1.89
N LEU A 242 23.92 -13.55 2.53
CA LEU A 242 22.66 -13.97 1.89
C LEU A 242 21.70 -12.79 1.85
N TYR A 243 21.02 -12.62 0.72
CA TYR A 243 20.06 -11.57 0.46
C TYR A 243 18.75 -12.16 -0.03
N MET A 244 17.66 -11.43 0.23
CA MET A 244 16.38 -11.66 -0.40
C MET A 244 16.12 -10.52 -1.40
N LEU A 245 15.65 -10.90 -2.60
CA LEU A 245 15.19 -9.97 -3.62
C LEU A 245 13.69 -10.16 -3.80
N VAL A 246 12.98 -9.07 -3.99
CA VAL A 246 11.53 -9.10 -4.27
C VAL A 246 11.24 -8.56 -5.66
N ALA A 247 10.37 -9.23 -6.40
CA ALA A 247 9.90 -8.74 -7.69
C ALA A 247 8.83 -7.67 -7.49
N SER A 248 8.88 -6.60 -8.27
CA SER A 248 7.84 -5.58 -8.30
C SER A 248 7.68 -4.99 -9.70
N ASP A 249 6.43 -4.62 -10.06
CA ASP A 249 6.15 -3.83 -11.26
C ASP A 249 6.42 -2.34 -11.04
N TYR A 250 6.63 -1.95 -9.78
CA TYR A 250 7.00 -0.59 -9.42
C TYR A 250 8.48 -0.34 -9.62
N ASN A 251 8.82 0.82 -10.14
CA ASN A 251 10.17 1.35 -10.07
C ASN A 251 10.34 2.03 -8.72
N ILE A 252 11.15 1.46 -7.85
CA ILE A 252 11.46 2.05 -6.55
C ILE A 252 12.57 3.06 -6.76
N LEU A 253 12.32 4.34 -6.45
CA LEU A 253 13.28 5.42 -6.62
C LEU A 253 14.49 5.21 -5.71
N SER A 254 15.66 5.59 -6.18
CA SER A 254 16.95 5.50 -5.49
C SER A 254 17.35 4.09 -5.05
N MET A 255 16.68 3.05 -5.58
CA MET A 255 17.02 1.64 -5.33
C MET A 255 17.43 0.96 -6.63
N PHE A 256 18.66 0.41 -6.68
CA PHE A 256 19.10 -0.41 -7.81
C PHE A 256 18.36 -1.76 -7.82
N TYR A 257 18.32 -2.39 -8.99
CA TYR A 257 17.60 -3.65 -9.17
C TYR A 257 18.37 -4.60 -10.10
N PHE A 258 17.98 -5.86 -10.06
CA PHE A 258 18.47 -6.89 -10.98
C PHE A 258 17.35 -7.29 -11.94
N VAL A 259 17.71 -7.54 -13.21
CA VAL A 259 16.78 -8.07 -14.18
C VAL A 259 16.99 -9.59 -14.30
N VAL A 260 16.04 -10.35 -13.78
CA VAL A 260 16.06 -11.81 -13.82
C VAL A 260 14.87 -12.27 -14.67
N ASP A 261 15.15 -13.00 -15.76
CA ASP A 261 14.16 -13.48 -16.71
C ASP A 261 13.19 -12.39 -17.23
N GLY A 262 13.72 -11.15 -17.40
CA GLY A 262 12.97 -10.00 -17.91
C GLY A 262 12.18 -9.23 -16.85
N GLU A 263 12.23 -9.62 -15.56
CA GLU A 263 11.54 -8.97 -14.47
C GLU A 263 12.50 -8.28 -13.50
N LYS A 264 12.04 -7.18 -12.88
CA LYS A 264 12.83 -6.41 -11.92
C LYS A 264 12.74 -7.03 -10.53
N PHE A 265 13.89 -7.25 -9.92
CA PHE A 265 14.03 -7.73 -8.55
C PHE A 265 14.84 -6.74 -7.73
N TYR A 266 14.26 -6.25 -6.66
CA TYR A 266 14.85 -5.28 -5.75
C TYR A 266 15.48 -5.99 -4.56
N PRO A 267 16.79 -5.77 -4.29
CA PRO A 267 17.47 -6.40 -3.17
C PRO A 267 17.16 -5.67 -1.87
N MET A 268 16.75 -6.39 -0.85
CA MET A 268 16.50 -5.82 0.46
C MET A 268 17.79 -5.77 1.27
N ASN A 269 18.12 -4.56 1.79
CA ASN A 269 19.31 -4.34 2.63
C ASN A 269 20.65 -4.79 1.98
N CYS A 270 20.81 -4.53 0.70
CA CYS A 270 21.99 -4.91 -0.07
C CYS A 270 22.65 -3.68 -0.69
N MET A 271 23.97 -3.59 -0.55
CA MET A 271 24.79 -2.56 -1.20
C MET A 271 25.65 -3.12 -2.34
N THR A 272 25.63 -4.44 -2.52
CA THR A 272 26.45 -5.14 -3.52
C THR A 272 25.73 -5.18 -4.85
N LYS A 273 26.40 -4.69 -5.89
CA LYS A 273 25.86 -4.62 -7.26
C LYS A 273 26.14 -5.85 -8.12
N GLU A 274 26.78 -6.86 -7.58
CA GLU A 274 27.02 -8.15 -8.24
C GLU A 274 26.60 -9.29 -7.31
N LEU A 275 25.61 -10.06 -7.74
CA LEU A 275 25.05 -11.15 -6.95
C LEU A 275 24.96 -12.45 -7.76
N SER A 276 25.16 -13.58 -7.09
CA SER A 276 24.65 -14.87 -7.57
C SER A 276 23.21 -15.00 -7.14
N ILE A 277 22.28 -15.07 -8.08
CA ILE A 277 20.81 -15.09 -7.83
C ILE A 277 20.28 -16.47 -8.20
N CYS A 278 19.48 -17.04 -7.29
CA CYS A 278 18.76 -18.28 -7.51
C CYS A 278 17.55 -18.00 -8.40
N LYS A 279 17.42 -18.74 -9.53
CA LYS A 279 16.29 -18.63 -10.44
C LYS A 279 15.13 -19.59 -10.13
N ALA A 280 15.24 -20.38 -9.03
CA ALA A 280 14.13 -21.23 -8.61
C ALA A 280 12.86 -20.38 -8.34
N ALA A 281 11.73 -20.88 -8.83
CA ALA A 281 10.44 -20.18 -8.80
C ALA A 281 9.30 -21.16 -8.49
N PHE A 282 8.24 -20.63 -7.87
CA PHE A 282 6.94 -21.31 -7.80
C PHE A 282 6.05 -20.84 -8.96
N ASP A 283 5.15 -21.70 -9.42
CA ASP A 283 4.27 -21.40 -10.59
C ASP A 283 3.26 -20.26 -10.32
N VAL A 284 2.94 -20.01 -9.06
CA VAL A 284 1.83 -19.10 -8.61
C VAL A 284 2.30 -17.86 -7.88
N GLU A 285 3.52 -17.42 -8.11
CA GLU A 285 4.10 -16.25 -7.45
C GLU A 285 3.48 -14.94 -7.94
N LYS A 286 3.22 -14.01 -7.02
CA LYS A 286 2.80 -12.63 -7.32
C LYS A 286 3.88 -11.63 -6.93
N LYS A 287 4.01 -10.57 -7.72
CA LYS A 287 4.92 -9.45 -7.45
C LYS A 287 4.41 -8.63 -6.27
N LEU A 288 5.34 -8.00 -5.56
CA LEU A 288 5.04 -7.09 -4.46
C LEU A 288 4.43 -5.80 -5.00
N SER A 289 3.27 -5.40 -4.46
CA SER A 289 2.63 -4.13 -4.74
C SER A 289 3.10 -3.03 -3.77
N LEU A 290 3.23 -1.80 -4.28
CA LEU A 290 3.50 -0.62 -3.47
C LEU A 290 2.26 0.29 -3.35
N GLN A 291 1.07 -0.24 -3.50
CA GLN A 291 -0.17 0.49 -3.20
C GLN A 291 -0.67 0.15 -1.80
N ILE A 292 -1.11 1.15 -1.09
CA ILE A 292 -1.80 0.99 0.19
C ILE A 292 -3.30 1.09 -0.07
N ALA A 293 -3.93 -0.07 -0.33
CA ALA A 293 -5.34 -0.13 -0.69
C ALA A 293 -6.29 0.00 0.50
N LYS A 294 -5.79 -0.17 1.72
CA LYS A 294 -6.55 -0.09 2.97
C LYS A 294 -5.72 0.62 4.03
N GLU A 295 -6.38 1.26 4.96
CA GLU A 295 -5.73 1.79 6.16
C GLU A 295 -4.94 0.71 6.90
N GLN A 296 -3.76 1.07 7.40
CA GLN A 296 -2.91 0.16 8.16
C GLN A 296 -3.31 0.23 9.63
N ASN A 297 -3.74 -0.90 10.21
CA ASN A 297 -4.18 -0.96 11.61
C ASN A 297 -2.96 -1.03 12.55
N LEU A 298 -2.30 0.09 12.75
CA LEU A 298 -1.24 0.26 13.73
C LEU A 298 -1.81 0.82 15.02
N ASP A 299 -1.26 0.41 16.18
CA ASP A 299 -1.66 0.98 17.47
C ASP A 299 -1.47 2.51 17.46
N THR A 300 -2.45 3.21 18.02
CA THR A 300 -2.41 4.66 18.02
C THR A 300 -1.49 5.17 19.12
N ASP A 301 -0.38 5.80 18.72
CA ASP A 301 0.44 6.62 19.61
C ASP A 301 0.13 8.09 19.31
N VAL A 302 -0.79 8.66 20.09
CA VAL A 302 -1.24 10.03 19.90
C VAL A 302 -0.18 10.98 20.43
N VAL A 303 0.47 11.67 19.51
CA VAL A 303 1.28 12.84 19.82
C VAL A 303 0.35 14.04 19.98
N GLU A 304 0.87 15.21 20.16
CA GLU A 304 0.11 16.45 20.34
C GLU A 304 -0.90 16.69 19.21
N ALA A 305 -2.16 16.99 19.57
CA ALA A 305 -3.18 17.29 18.58
C ALA A 305 -2.87 18.61 17.85
N ARG A 306 -2.97 18.60 16.52
CA ARG A 306 -2.73 19.78 15.70
C ARG A 306 -4.02 20.51 15.37
N ARG A 307 -4.02 21.83 15.57
CA ARG A 307 -5.13 22.71 15.19
C ARG A 307 -4.88 23.33 13.83
N LEU A 308 -5.79 23.08 12.92
CA LEU A 308 -5.79 23.62 11.58
C LEU A 308 -6.94 24.60 11.42
N SER A 309 -6.68 25.73 10.76
CA SER A 309 -7.70 26.74 10.52
C SER A 309 -7.55 27.34 9.13
N SER A 310 -8.65 27.42 8.37
CA SER A 310 -8.68 28.13 7.12
C SER A 310 -9.05 29.59 7.28
N LYS A 311 -8.68 30.38 6.27
CA LYS A 311 -9.04 31.81 6.20
C LYS A 311 -10.56 32.04 6.22
N TYR A 312 -11.36 31.11 5.69
CA TYR A 312 -12.82 31.22 5.60
C TYR A 312 -13.57 30.32 6.60
N GLY A 313 -12.99 30.12 7.77
CA GLY A 313 -13.72 29.70 8.96
C GLY A 313 -13.83 28.21 9.21
N ILE A 314 -13.13 27.35 8.47
CA ILE A 314 -12.95 25.94 8.90
C ILE A 314 -11.93 25.91 10.03
N ARG A 315 -12.27 25.26 11.12
CA ARG A 315 -11.35 24.98 12.24
C ARG A 315 -11.50 23.53 12.64
N VAL A 316 -10.40 22.81 12.60
CA VAL A 316 -10.36 21.37 12.94
C VAL A 316 -9.20 21.09 13.87
N GLU A 317 -9.33 20.06 14.67
CA GLU A 317 -8.26 19.51 15.48
C GLU A 317 -8.03 18.08 15.03
N VAL A 318 -6.82 17.77 14.58
CA VAL A 318 -6.44 16.44 14.11
C VAL A 318 -5.49 15.78 15.07
N GLN A 319 -5.70 14.50 15.32
CA GLN A 319 -4.82 13.69 16.15
C GLN A 319 -3.82 12.96 15.27
N GLN A 320 -2.53 13.15 15.56
CA GLN A 320 -1.47 12.47 14.83
C GLN A 320 -1.20 11.11 15.45
N ASN A 321 -1.19 10.07 14.62
CA ASN A 321 -0.68 8.76 15.00
C ASN A 321 0.81 8.67 14.63
N LYS A 322 1.69 8.80 15.62
CA LYS A 322 3.14 8.74 15.41
C LYS A 322 3.58 7.45 14.72
N ASN A 323 2.99 6.32 15.10
CA ASN A 323 3.34 5.01 14.54
C ASN A 323 3.06 4.94 13.04
N LEU A 324 1.95 5.52 12.59
CA LEU A 324 1.61 5.61 11.18
C LEU A 324 2.54 6.60 10.44
N MET A 325 2.86 7.74 11.06
CA MET A 325 3.82 8.68 10.48
C MET A 325 5.22 8.06 10.33
N ASP A 326 5.67 7.31 11.33
CA ASP A 326 6.93 6.57 11.25
C ASP A 326 6.90 5.50 10.12
N PHE A 327 5.75 4.85 9.92
CA PHE A 327 5.56 3.91 8.80
C PHE A 327 5.68 4.62 7.44
N TYR A 328 4.98 5.72 7.25
CA TYR A 328 5.02 6.50 6.02
C TYR A 328 6.41 7.10 5.75
N ALA A 329 7.11 7.56 6.78
CA ALA A 329 8.47 8.07 6.64
C ALA A 329 9.48 7.03 6.11
N HIS A 330 9.19 5.74 6.26
CA HIS A 330 10.01 4.63 5.75
C HIS A 330 9.41 3.96 4.51
N TYR A 331 8.31 4.52 3.96
CA TYR A 331 7.69 3.97 2.76
C TYR A 331 8.45 4.40 1.51
N PRO A 332 8.73 3.49 0.56
CA PRO A 332 9.54 3.84 -0.60
C PRO A 332 8.76 4.67 -1.62
N SER A 333 9.35 5.73 -2.09
CA SER A 333 8.86 6.46 -3.25
C SER A 333 8.95 5.58 -4.50
N SER A 334 7.87 5.48 -5.27
CA SER A 334 7.82 4.57 -6.42
C SER A 334 6.82 5.02 -7.49
N TYR A 335 6.98 4.48 -8.68
CA TYR A 335 6.06 4.69 -9.80
C TYR A 335 5.90 3.42 -10.64
N MET A 336 4.80 3.28 -11.37
CA MET A 336 4.44 2.06 -12.12
C MET A 336 4.68 2.23 -13.62
N ASP A 337 4.96 1.11 -14.30
CA ASP A 337 5.02 0.98 -15.77
C ASP A 337 5.94 1.99 -16.50
N GLY A 338 6.99 2.43 -15.83
CA GLY A 338 7.92 3.43 -16.39
C GLY A 338 7.33 4.84 -16.49
N ASN A 339 6.12 5.07 -15.99
CA ASN A 339 5.47 6.37 -16.00
C ASN A 339 5.57 7.04 -14.62
N ILE A 340 6.50 7.99 -14.50
CA ILE A 340 6.80 8.70 -13.25
C ILE A 340 5.58 9.42 -12.64
N TYR A 341 4.61 9.83 -13.47
CA TYR A 341 3.42 10.53 -13.00
C TYR A 341 2.46 9.65 -12.19
N THR A 342 2.62 8.32 -12.25
CA THR A 342 1.82 7.40 -11.42
C THR A 342 2.19 7.50 -9.95
N ARG A 343 3.35 8.09 -9.59
CA ARG A 343 3.79 8.23 -8.19
C ARG A 343 2.74 8.94 -7.34
N TRP A 344 2.20 10.06 -7.81
CA TRP A 344 1.22 10.83 -7.04
C TRP A 344 -0.11 10.11 -6.89
N ALA A 345 -0.49 9.25 -7.86
CA ALA A 345 -1.68 8.43 -7.73
C ALA A 345 -1.55 7.36 -6.62
N VAL A 346 -0.34 6.86 -6.34
CA VAL A 346 -0.10 5.97 -5.19
C VAL A 346 -0.48 6.68 -3.89
N TYR A 347 0.02 7.88 -3.66
CA TYR A 347 -0.28 8.69 -2.47
C TYR A 347 -1.76 9.10 -2.41
N ALA A 348 -2.30 9.64 -3.49
CA ALA A 348 -3.68 10.13 -3.56
C ALA A 348 -4.74 9.02 -3.41
N ASN A 349 -4.44 7.78 -3.80
CA ASN A 349 -5.36 6.66 -3.65
C ASN A 349 -5.30 5.98 -2.28
N THR A 350 -4.27 6.26 -1.48
CA THR A 350 -4.17 5.74 -0.12
C THR A 350 -5.28 6.35 0.76
N PRO A 351 -6.11 5.53 1.43
CA PRO A 351 -7.17 6.03 2.31
C PRO A 351 -6.58 6.66 3.57
N LEU A 352 -7.29 7.62 4.16
CA LEU A 352 -6.97 8.13 5.48
C LEU A 352 -7.22 7.06 6.56
N ASP A 353 -6.41 7.09 7.62
CA ASP A 353 -6.65 6.32 8.84
C ASP A 353 -8.03 6.63 9.44
N ALA A 354 -8.71 5.60 9.99
CA ALA A 354 -10.06 5.74 10.53
C ALA A 354 -10.13 6.74 11.68
N ALA A 355 -9.12 6.81 12.54
CA ALA A 355 -9.10 7.76 13.66
C ALA A 355 -8.91 9.20 13.16
N MET A 356 -8.04 9.41 12.16
CA MET A 356 -7.87 10.70 11.49
C MET A 356 -9.19 11.12 10.80
N ALA A 357 -9.79 10.24 10.02
CA ALA A 357 -11.06 10.49 9.33
C ALA A 357 -12.20 10.81 10.33
N ALA A 358 -12.28 10.09 11.44
CA ALA A 358 -13.29 10.31 12.49
C ALA A 358 -13.12 11.65 13.19
N SER A 359 -11.91 12.17 13.32
CA SER A 359 -11.64 13.49 13.91
C SER A 359 -11.90 14.64 12.94
N LEU A 360 -11.53 14.44 11.65
CA LEU A 360 -11.54 15.48 10.62
C LEU A 360 -12.88 15.63 9.87
N TYR A 361 -13.44 14.51 9.39
CA TYR A 361 -14.58 14.57 8.46
C TYR A 361 -15.88 15.15 9.05
N PRO A 362 -16.27 14.89 10.32
CA PRO A 362 -17.46 15.52 10.88
C PRO A 362 -17.42 17.04 10.84
N ALA A 363 -16.30 17.64 11.21
CA ALA A 363 -16.14 19.09 11.21
C ALA A 363 -16.14 19.68 9.78
N LEU A 364 -15.52 18.99 8.82
CA LEU A 364 -15.54 19.41 7.42
C LEU A 364 -16.95 19.28 6.82
N ARG A 365 -17.67 18.17 7.09
CA ARG A 365 -19.06 17.99 6.63
C ARG A 365 -20.00 19.04 7.24
N GLU A 366 -19.85 19.36 8.52
CA GLU A 366 -20.63 20.44 9.16
C GLU A 366 -20.34 21.79 8.48
N ALA A 367 -19.06 22.08 8.19
CA ALA A 367 -18.67 23.33 7.57
C ALA A 367 -19.26 23.55 6.18
N ILE A 368 -19.56 22.49 5.42
CA ILE A 368 -20.11 22.55 4.06
C ILE A 368 -21.60 22.20 3.99
N ALA A 369 -22.25 21.92 5.13
CA ALA A 369 -23.64 21.47 5.16
C ALA A 369 -24.59 22.48 4.49
N GLY A 370 -25.47 21.97 3.61
CA GLY A 370 -26.46 22.77 2.89
C GLY A 370 -25.92 23.67 1.77
N MET A 371 -24.64 23.54 1.41
CA MET A 371 -24.02 24.27 0.27
C MET A 371 -24.27 23.53 -1.04
N SER A 372 -24.20 24.25 -2.17
CA SER A 372 -24.06 23.63 -3.49
C SER A 372 -22.73 22.85 -3.59
N GLU A 373 -22.61 21.92 -4.52
CA GLU A 373 -21.32 21.18 -4.73
C GLU A 373 -20.16 22.16 -4.96
N ARG A 374 -20.37 23.15 -5.82
CA ARG A 374 -19.37 24.18 -6.11
C ARG A 374 -18.92 24.94 -4.86
N ASP A 375 -19.85 25.39 -4.02
CA ASP A 375 -19.52 26.21 -2.86
C ASP A 375 -18.87 25.37 -1.76
N ALA A 376 -19.29 24.10 -1.62
CA ALA A 376 -18.67 23.12 -0.73
C ALA A 376 -17.24 22.81 -1.16
N VAL A 377 -17.00 22.52 -2.45
CA VAL A 377 -15.64 22.31 -2.99
C VAL A 377 -14.80 23.56 -2.84
N ASN A 378 -15.33 24.76 -3.09
CA ASN A 378 -14.58 26.01 -2.85
C ASN A 378 -14.16 26.15 -1.39
N LYS A 379 -15.00 25.75 -0.46
CA LYS A 379 -14.67 25.84 0.98
C LYS A 379 -13.61 24.85 1.39
N LEU A 380 -13.66 23.61 0.88
CA LEU A 380 -12.61 22.61 1.08
C LEU A 380 -11.31 23.02 0.39
N LEU A 381 -11.39 23.58 -0.82
CA LEU A 381 -10.24 24.12 -1.57
C LEU A 381 -9.55 25.21 -0.74
N ASN A 382 -10.31 26.19 -0.23
CA ASN A 382 -9.76 27.24 0.60
C ASN A 382 -9.15 26.72 1.91
N PHE A 383 -9.70 25.65 2.48
CA PHE A 383 -9.10 25.01 3.65
C PHE A 383 -7.69 24.52 3.31
N VAL A 384 -7.51 23.77 2.22
CA VAL A 384 -6.18 23.27 1.84
C VAL A 384 -5.25 24.40 1.43
N GLN A 385 -5.75 25.41 0.72
CA GLN A 385 -4.96 26.59 0.31
C GLN A 385 -4.40 27.39 1.49
N THR A 386 -5.07 27.41 2.65
CA THR A 386 -4.80 28.40 3.71
C THR A 386 -4.52 27.84 5.09
N ALA A 387 -4.72 26.53 5.31
CA ALA A 387 -4.48 25.90 6.61
C ALA A 387 -3.02 25.44 6.81
N PHE A 388 -2.22 25.45 5.75
CA PHE A 388 -0.82 25.00 5.75
C PHE A 388 0.08 26.11 5.26
N GLU A 389 1.30 26.18 5.81
CA GLU A 389 2.35 27.03 5.26
C GLU A 389 2.91 26.35 4.01
N TYR A 390 3.29 27.14 3.01
CA TYR A 390 3.96 26.63 1.83
C TYR A 390 5.47 26.68 2.05
N GLU A 391 6.13 25.55 1.88
CA GLU A 391 7.59 25.48 1.87
C GLU A 391 8.02 24.37 0.92
N TYR A 392 9.19 24.48 0.35
CA TYR A 392 9.74 23.48 -0.57
C TYR A 392 10.35 22.33 0.21
N ASP A 393 10.16 21.12 -0.28
CA ASP A 393 10.68 19.89 0.30
C ASP A 393 12.17 19.94 0.58
N GLU A 394 12.95 20.52 -0.34
CA GLU A 394 14.38 20.65 -0.19
C GLU A 394 14.78 21.53 0.99
N THR A 395 14.00 22.56 1.28
CA THR A 395 14.24 23.42 2.42
C THR A 395 13.98 22.69 3.73
N VAL A 396 12.93 21.86 3.77
CA VAL A 396 12.48 21.19 4.99
C VAL A 396 13.14 19.83 5.17
N TRP A 397 13.19 19.03 4.09
CA TRP A 397 13.60 17.63 4.13
C TRP A 397 14.96 17.35 3.48
N GLY A 398 15.49 18.28 2.69
CA GLY A 398 16.74 18.13 1.96
C GLY A 398 16.63 17.30 0.68
N ALA A 399 15.43 16.82 0.35
CA ALA A 399 15.12 16.04 -0.87
C ALA A 399 13.63 16.11 -1.17
N ASP A 400 13.25 15.87 -2.45
CA ASP A 400 11.87 15.68 -2.90
C ASP A 400 11.19 14.53 -2.12
N ARG A 401 10.05 14.79 -1.48
CA ARG A 401 9.30 13.87 -0.64
C ARG A 401 7.80 14.12 -0.70
N ALA A 402 7.11 13.46 -1.58
CA ALA A 402 5.66 13.51 -1.61
C ALA A 402 5.03 12.90 -0.33
N PHE A 403 3.96 13.51 0.17
CA PHE A 403 3.26 13.10 1.38
C PHE A 403 2.02 12.27 1.08
N PHE A 404 1.75 11.31 1.96
CA PHE A 404 0.38 10.82 2.13
C PHE A 404 -0.51 11.91 2.71
N ALA A 405 -1.83 11.84 2.46
CA ALA A 405 -2.75 12.88 2.92
C ALA A 405 -2.69 13.13 4.44
N GLU A 406 -2.41 12.11 5.24
CA GLU A 406 -2.19 12.27 6.69
C GLU A 406 -0.93 13.04 7.02
N GLU A 407 0.16 12.83 6.29
CA GLU A 407 1.40 13.55 6.52
C GLU A 407 1.19 15.06 6.31
N THR A 408 0.45 15.45 5.25
CA THR A 408 0.06 16.85 5.01
C THR A 408 -0.74 17.43 6.17
N LEU A 409 -1.66 16.65 6.76
CA LEU A 409 -2.43 17.08 7.94
C LEU A 409 -1.56 17.22 9.19
N CYS A 410 -0.49 16.44 9.28
CA CYS A 410 0.38 16.37 10.46
C CYS A 410 1.56 17.35 10.41
N TYR A 411 2.18 17.57 9.26
CA TYR A 411 3.32 18.46 9.13
C TYR A 411 2.91 19.93 8.93
N PRO A 412 3.72 20.90 9.37
CA PRO A 412 3.37 22.33 9.27
C PRO A 412 3.44 22.85 7.84
N TYR A 413 4.28 22.28 7.01
CA TYR A 413 4.56 22.69 5.65
C TYR A 413 3.98 21.70 4.65
N ALA A 414 3.55 22.20 3.51
CA ALA A 414 3.05 21.40 2.40
C ALA A 414 3.28 22.17 1.08
N ASP A 415 3.82 21.50 0.10
CA ASP A 415 4.00 22.04 -1.25
C ASP A 415 2.81 21.74 -2.19
N CYS A 416 3.02 21.76 -3.50
CA CYS A 416 1.92 21.61 -4.46
C CYS A 416 1.36 20.19 -4.52
N GLU A 417 2.20 19.18 -4.52
CA GLU A 417 1.75 17.77 -4.59
C GLU A 417 1.06 17.33 -3.32
N ASP A 418 1.56 17.72 -2.17
CA ASP A 418 0.97 17.41 -0.86
C ASP A 418 -0.45 17.94 -0.75
N ARG A 419 -0.63 19.20 -1.18
CA ARG A 419 -1.93 19.86 -1.19
C ARG A 419 -2.89 19.22 -2.21
N ALA A 420 -2.39 18.85 -3.39
CA ALA A 420 -3.19 18.20 -4.42
C ALA A 420 -3.64 16.81 -3.96
N VAL A 421 -2.75 16.03 -3.34
CA VAL A 421 -3.05 14.72 -2.74
C VAL A 421 -4.12 14.85 -1.66
N LEU A 422 -3.92 15.73 -0.67
CA LEU A 422 -4.88 15.95 0.41
C LEU A 422 -6.24 16.42 -0.12
N PHE A 423 -6.26 17.44 -0.98
CA PHE A 423 -7.51 17.97 -1.52
C PHE A 423 -8.29 16.91 -2.30
N SER A 424 -7.61 16.13 -3.14
CA SER A 424 -8.23 15.04 -3.88
C SER A 424 -8.88 14.02 -2.96
N ARG A 425 -8.24 13.69 -1.83
CA ARG A 425 -8.75 12.75 -0.84
C ARG A 425 -9.98 13.29 -0.15
N LEU A 426 -9.93 14.55 0.31
CA LEU A 426 -11.05 15.19 1.00
C LEU A 426 -12.30 15.28 0.11
N VAL A 427 -12.16 15.69 -1.16
CA VAL A 427 -13.30 15.80 -2.08
C VAL A 427 -13.92 14.44 -2.37
N ARG A 428 -13.10 13.42 -2.62
CA ARG A 428 -13.59 12.06 -2.88
C ARG A 428 -14.30 11.46 -1.67
N ASP A 429 -13.73 11.57 -0.47
CA ASP A 429 -14.28 10.92 0.74
C ASP A 429 -15.47 11.65 1.36
N ILE A 430 -15.50 12.98 1.25
CA ILE A 430 -16.54 13.78 1.89
C ILE A 430 -17.73 13.99 0.97
N MET A 431 -17.45 14.23 -0.32
CA MET A 431 -18.47 14.61 -1.29
C MET A 431 -18.80 13.51 -2.31
N GLY A 432 -17.98 12.48 -2.43
CA GLY A 432 -18.14 11.40 -3.42
C GLY A 432 -17.98 11.86 -4.87
N LEU A 433 -17.27 12.97 -5.11
CA LEU A 433 -17.02 13.48 -6.44
C LEU A 433 -15.72 12.90 -7.00
N ASP A 434 -15.68 12.61 -8.31
CA ASP A 434 -14.46 12.16 -8.96
C ASP A 434 -13.47 13.32 -9.11
N VAL A 435 -12.19 13.03 -8.85
CA VAL A 435 -11.09 13.97 -8.95
C VAL A 435 -9.99 13.36 -9.82
N VAL A 436 -9.35 14.19 -10.64
CA VAL A 436 -8.11 13.86 -11.32
C VAL A 436 -7.01 14.82 -10.87
N LEU A 437 -5.76 14.37 -10.87
CA LEU A 437 -4.63 15.27 -10.72
C LEU A 437 -4.24 15.84 -12.08
N LEU A 438 -3.74 17.07 -12.08
CA LEU A 438 -3.24 17.78 -13.24
C LEU A 438 -1.78 18.16 -12.99
N TYR A 439 -0.89 17.42 -13.63
CA TYR A 439 0.51 17.75 -13.57
C TYR A 439 0.89 18.75 -14.67
N TYR A 440 1.55 19.81 -14.26
CA TYR A 440 2.29 20.75 -15.12
C TYR A 440 3.78 20.65 -14.74
N PRO A 441 4.72 20.97 -15.64
CA PRO A 441 6.14 21.01 -15.27
C PRO A 441 6.38 21.88 -14.02
N GLY A 442 6.81 21.23 -12.92
CA GLY A 442 7.05 21.88 -11.62
C GLY A 442 5.79 22.23 -10.83
N HIS A 443 4.61 21.71 -11.17
CA HIS A 443 3.38 22.00 -10.42
C HIS A 443 2.33 20.87 -10.52
N LEU A 444 1.68 20.59 -9.40
CA LEU A 444 0.56 19.65 -9.34
C LEU A 444 -0.72 20.33 -8.85
N ALA A 445 -1.72 20.36 -9.72
CA ALA A 445 -3.08 20.84 -9.45
C ALA A 445 -4.09 19.69 -9.49
N THR A 446 -5.37 20.01 -9.38
CA THR A 446 -6.48 19.05 -9.47
C THR A 446 -7.59 19.54 -10.37
N ALA A 447 -8.48 18.62 -10.78
CA ALA A 447 -9.77 18.97 -11.36
C ALA A 447 -10.87 18.04 -10.85
N VAL A 448 -12.06 18.59 -10.61
CA VAL A 448 -13.20 17.91 -9.98
C VAL A 448 -14.36 17.76 -10.98
N ALA A 449 -14.97 16.59 -11.04
CA ALA A 449 -16.17 16.35 -11.82
C ALA A 449 -17.42 16.59 -10.96
N PHE A 450 -18.13 17.69 -11.25
CA PHE A 450 -19.33 18.07 -10.56
C PHE A 450 -20.59 17.38 -11.15
N GLY A 451 -21.58 17.12 -10.31
CA GLY A 451 -22.92 16.73 -10.74
C GLY A 451 -23.77 17.89 -11.26
N GLU A 452 -23.42 19.13 -10.91
CA GLU A 452 -24.03 20.37 -11.37
C GLU A 452 -23.18 21.09 -12.42
N ALA A 453 -23.77 22.03 -13.15
CA ALA A 453 -23.07 22.83 -14.14
C ALA A 453 -22.17 23.87 -13.45
N VAL A 454 -20.86 23.68 -13.48
CA VAL A 454 -19.87 24.60 -12.92
C VAL A 454 -19.07 25.24 -14.05
N ALA A 455 -18.96 26.57 -14.00
CA ALA A 455 -18.16 27.36 -14.93
C ALA A 455 -16.70 27.41 -14.46
N GLY A 456 -15.77 27.40 -15.40
CA GLY A 456 -14.32 27.46 -15.11
C GLY A 456 -13.49 26.78 -16.19
N ASP A 457 -12.18 26.91 -16.08
CA ASP A 457 -11.23 26.15 -16.87
C ASP A 457 -11.43 24.65 -16.62
N TYR A 458 -11.38 23.83 -17.64
CA TYR A 458 -11.83 22.45 -17.55
C TYR A 458 -11.12 21.52 -18.53
N LEU A 459 -11.24 20.23 -18.26
CA LEU A 459 -10.97 19.16 -19.22
C LEU A 459 -12.20 18.23 -19.33
N VAL A 460 -12.23 17.42 -20.38
CA VAL A 460 -13.25 16.38 -20.56
C VAL A 460 -12.55 15.02 -20.62
N TYR A 461 -12.90 14.12 -19.68
CA TYR A 461 -12.39 12.75 -19.65
C TYR A 461 -13.55 11.78 -19.37
N GLY A 462 -13.63 10.69 -20.13
CA GLY A 462 -14.70 9.68 -19.98
C GLY A 462 -16.12 10.26 -20.10
N ASN A 463 -16.34 11.23 -21.01
CA ASN A 463 -17.60 11.98 -21.19
C ASN A 463 -18.03 12.83 -19.97
N ARG A 464 -17.14 13.08 -19.01
CA ARG A 464 -17.39 13.95 -17.87
C ARG A 464 -16.50 15.19 -17.94
N LYS A 465 -17.08 16.33 -17.55
CA LYS A 465 -16.36 17.59 -17.41
C LYS A 465 -15.72 17.68 -16.02
N TYR A 466 -14.42 17.88 -15.97
CA TYR A 466 -13.65 18.13 -14.76
C TYR A 466 -13.23 19.59 -14.74
N VAL A 467 -13.58 20.32 -13.69
CA VAL A 467 -13.29 21.75 -13.55
C VAL A 467 -12.09 21.92 -12.65
N VAL A 468 -11.14 22.77 -13.05
CA VAL A 468 -9.87 22.99 -12.34
C VAL A 468 -10.12 23.49 -10.93
N CYS A 469 -9.41 22.90 -10.00
CA CYS A 469 -9.35 23.28 -8.58
C CYS A 469 -7.88 23.22 -8.16
N ASP A 470 -7.25 24.36 -7.98
CA ASP A 470 -5.82 24.43 -7.69
C ASP A 470 -5.58 24.76 -6.20
N PRO A 471 -5.15 23.76 -5.38
CA PRO A 471 -4.94 23.98 -3.95
C PRO A 471 -3.69 24.77 -3.61
N THR A 472 -2.88 25.14 -4.62
CA THR A 472 -1.68 25.96 -4.45
C THR A 472 -1.89 27.40 -4.96
N TYR A 473 -2.92 27.64 -5.79
CA TYR A 473 -3.31 28.98 -6.18
C TYR A 473 -4.10 29.65 -5.06
N ILE A 474 -3.40 30.31 -4.12
CA ILE A 474 -3.93 30.73 -2.83
C ILE A 474 -5.09 31.73 -2.98
N GLY A 475 -6.28 31.33 -2.52
CA GLY A 475 -7.52 32.13 -2.57
C GLY A 475 -8.25 32.10 -3.92
N ALA A 476 -7.73 31.41 -4.92
CA ALA A 476 -8.45 31.23 -6.19
C ALA A 476 -9.67 30.32 -6.00
N PRO A 477 -10.83 30.66 -6.59
CA PRO A 477 -12.01 29.80 -6.55
C PRO A 477 -11.90 28.66 -7.57
N VAL A 478 -12.80 27.70 -7.45
CA VAL A 478 -13.04 26.64 -8.46
C VAL A 478 -13.14 27.27 -9.87
N GLY A 479 -12.48 26.64 -10.83
CA GLY A 479 -12.47 27.03 -12.24
C GLY A 479 -11.35 27.98 -12.62
N ARG A 480 -10.32 28.15 -11.79
CA ARG A 480 -9.20 29.02 -12.08
C ARG A 480 -7.88 28.23 -12.16
N THR A 481 -7.27 28.26 -13.32
CA THR A 481 -5.88 27.78 -13.50
C THR A 481 -4.90 28.84 -13.00
N MET A 482 -3.85 28.41 -12.31
CA MET A 482 -2.79 29.30 -11.85
C MET A 482 -2.10 30.00 -13.04
N PRO A 483 -1.74 31.28 -12.94
CA PRO A 483 -1.03 31.98 -14.00
C PRO A 483 0.26 31.27 -14.42
N ASN A 484 0.59 31.38 -15.69
CA ASN A 484 1.79 30.78 -16.31
C ASN A 484 1.77 29.24 -16.44
N MET A 485 0.69 28.57 -16.12
CA MET A 485 0.52 27.14 -16.42
C MET A 485 0.25 26.96 -17.92
N ASN A 486 1.06 26.14 -18.58
CA ASN A 486 0.85 25.77 -19.97
C ASN A 486 -0.10 24.58 -20.09
N ASN A 487 -1.36 24.86 -20.38
CA ASN A 487 -2.39 23.81 -20.53
C ASN A 487 -2.10 22.80 -21.66
N GLN A 488 -1.22 23.13 -22.61
CA GLN A 488 -0.79 22.18 -23.65
C GLN A 488 0.22 21.15 -23.12
N GLU A 489 0.87 21.42 -22.01
CA GLU A 489 1.82 20.52 -21.35
C GLU A 489 1.18 19.72 -20.22
N ALA A 490 -0.06 20.04 -19.84
CA ALA A 490 -0.76 19.37 -18.77
C ALA A 490 -0.87 17.85 -19.00
N GLN A 491 -0.55 17.08 -17.97
CA GLN A 491 -0.73 15.63 -17.96
C GLN A 491 -1.84 15.29 -16.96
N VAL A 492 -2.86 14.55 -17.42
CA VAL A 492 -3.98 14.12 -16.58
C VAL A 492 -3.65 12.79 -15.93
N ILE A 493 -3.82 12.72 -14.60
CA ILE A 493 -3.62 11.52 -13.79
C ILE A 493 -4.95 11.14 -13.17
N VAL A 494 -5.48 9.99 -13.59
CA VAL A 494 -6.78 9.49 -13.11
C VAL A 494 -6.59 8.75 -11.79
N LEU A 495 -7.41 9.12 -10.80
CA LEU A 495 -7.48 8.48 -9.49
C LEU A 495 -8.54 7.35 -9.48
N GLN A 496 -8.41 6.42 -8.52
CA GLN A 496 -9.32 5.28 -8.31
C GLN A 496 -10.21 5.50 -7.09
#